data_78c897629ddb066034463002d7125cce
#
_entry.id   78c897629ddb066034463002d7125cce
#
_cell.length_a   1.000
_cell.length_b   1.000
_cell.length_c   1.000
_cell.angle_alpha   90.00
_cell.angle_beta   90.00
_cell.angle_gamma   90.00
#
_symmetry.space_group_name_H-M   'P 1'
#
loop_
_entity.id
_entity.type
_entity.pdbx_description
1 polymer ?
#
loop_
_entity_poly.entity_id
_entity_poly.type
_entity_poly.pdbx_seq_one_letter_code
_entity_poly.pdbx_strand_id
1 'polypeptide(L)'
;MDGHLDNLHDGAAASTSSGTQPSLSPSPAGGKRNALSPSRVKDFKQCPLLFRFRCVDRLEEPGSLATHKGTVVHAVLEDLFDLPAAQRTEAAAQAMLEPHWQAHREANPAVMDLFDDPSQVEPWLEQGHALISNYFRMELPQRLEPAQRELFVQAKTDSGLLLRGFVDRLDVAPNGAMRVVDYKTGKAPA
;
A
#
# COMPACT_ATOMS: atom_id res chain seq x y z
N MET A 1 -43.16 32.85 56.61
CA MET A 1 -41.87 32.86 57.21
C MET A 1 -41.05 31.82 56.44
N ASP A 2 -40.68 32.10 55.23
CA ASP A 2 -39.44 32.74 54.72
C ASP A 2 -38.20 31.95 55.14
N GLY A 3 -37.62 31.29 54.20
CA GLY A 3 -36.37 30.56 54.32
C GLY A 3 -35.82 30.22 52.92
N HIS A 4 -35.30 31.20 52.28
CA HIS A 4 -34.60 31.14 51.01
C HIS A 4 -33.24 30.48 51.22
N LEU A 5 -32.89 29.44 50.48
CA LEU A 5 -31.53 28.94 50.38
C LEU A 5 -31.12 28.79 48.93
N ASP A 6 -30.26 29.71 48.52
CA ASP A 6 -29.54 29.68 47.26
C ASP A 6 -28.64 28.47 47.19
N ASN A 7 -28.74 27.74 46.08
CA ASN A 7 -27.84 26.63 45.77
C ASN A 7 -27.01 26.98 44.55
N LEU A 8 -25.81 27.46 44.81
CA LEU A 8 -24.78 27.71 43.81
C LEU A 8 -24.26 26.35 43.26
N HIS A 9 -24.66 26.01 42.04
CA HIS A 9 -24.06 24.92 41.31
C HIS A 9 -22.93 25.47 40.48
N ASP A 10 -21.70 25.19 40.95
CA ASP A 10 -20.45 25.42 40.24
C ASP A 10 -20.32 24.33 39.17
N GLY A 11 -20.58 24.71 37.91
CA GLY A 11 -20.47 23.82 36.74
C GLY A 11 -19.05 23.82 36.19
N ALA A 12 -18.27 22.84 36.57
CA ALA A 12 -16.99 22.59 35.94
C ALA A 12 -17.17 22.20 34.46
N ALA A 13 -16.88 23.09 33.57
CA ALA A 13 -16.81 22.84 32.13
C ALA A 13 -15.60 21.94 31.79
N ALA A 14 -15.91 20.70 31.45
CA ALA A 14 -14.92 19.81 30.85
C ALA A 14 -14.53 20.33 29.45
N SER A 15 -13.33 20.86 29.32
CA SER A 15 -12.73 21.23 28.04
C SER A 15 -12.36 19.95 27.28
N THR A 16 -13.18 19.55 26.31
CA THR A 16 -12.83 18.58 25.29
C THR A 16 -11.81 19.18 24.36
N SER A 17 -10.55 18.80 24.50
CA SER A 17 -9.51 19.10 23.55
C SER A 17 -9.78 18.32 22.26
N SER A 18 -10.32 19.00 21.25
CA SER A 18 -10.40 18.51 19.89
C SER A 18 -8.97 18.30 19.36
N GLY A 19 -8.51 17.07 19.37
CA GLY A 19 -7.29 16.69 18.67
C GLY A 19 -7.48 16.91 17.17
N THR A 20 -6.89 17.96 16.66
CA THR A 20 -6.80 18.22 15.23
C THR A 20 -5.97 17.11 14.60
N GLN A 21 -6.62 16.19 13.92
CA GLN A 21 -5.94 15.25 13.05
C GLN A 21 -5.27 16.04 11.91
N PRO A 22 -3.98 15.82 11.63
CA PRO A 22 -3.38 16.42 10.46
C PRO A 22 -4.05 15.86 9.21
N SER A 23 -4.78 16.72 8.50
CA SER A 23 -5.34 16.40 7.18
C SER A 23 -4.17 16.19 6.21
N LEU A 24 -3.91 14.95 5.85
CA LEU A 24 -2.98 14.62 4.77
C LEU A 24 -3.64 15.00 3.45
N SER A 25 -3.42 16.23 3.02
CA SER A 25 -3.84 16.72 1.71
C SER A 25 -3.07 15.99 0.60
N PRO A 26 -3.71 15.66 -0.54
CA PRO A 26 -3.02 15.04 -1.66
C PRO A 26 -1.94 15.97 -2.22
N SER A 27 -0.86 15.37 -2.62
CA SER A 27 0.38 15.90 -3.15
C SER A 27 0.23 17.12 -4.05
N PRO A 28 0.99 18.21 -3.84
CA PRO A 28 1.11 19.27 -4.83
C PRO A 28 1.84 18.75 -6.07
N ALA A 29 1.23 18.93 -7.23
CA ALA A 29 1.85 18.72 -8.53
C ALA A 29 2.99 19.74 -8.72
N GLY A 30 4.19 19.42 -8.27
CA GLY A 30 5.36 20.30 -8.41
C GLY A 30 6.57 19.73 -7.71
N GLY A 31 7.53 19.18 -8.45
CA GLY A 31 8.81 18.77 -7.91
C GLY A 31 9.23 17.32 -8.15
N LYS A 32 8.89 16.74 -9.31
CA LYS A 32 9.27 15.35 -9.67
C LYS A 32 10.78 15.09 -9.86
N ARG A 33 11.66 16.11 -9.76
CA ARG A 33 13.01 15.98 -10.32
C ARG A 33 14.07 15.41 -9.39
N ASN A 34 13.93 15.51 -8.08
CA ASN A 34 15.01 15.19 -7.14
C ASN A 34 14.65 14.18 -6.04
N ALA A 35 13.54 13.49 -6.13
CA ALA A 35 13.15 12.50 -5.13
C ALA A 35 13.63 11.10 -5.53
N LEU A 36 14.27 10.39 -4.60
CA LEU A 36 14.65 8.99 -4.74
C LEU A 36 13.59 8.09 -4.12
N SER A 37 13.18 7.05 -4.86
CA SER A 37 12.41 5.92 -4.33
C SER A 37 13.33 4.72 -4.07
N PRO A 38 12.91 3.72 -3.29
CA PRO A 38 13.68 2.50 -3.07
C PRO A 38 14.11 1.82 -4.37
N SER A 39 13.22 1.75 -5.37
CA SER A 39 13.54 1.19 -6.70
C SER A 39 14.64 1.97 -7.40
N ARG A 40 14.58 3.31 -7.40
CA ARG A 40 15.63 4.16 -7.99
C ARG A 40 16.98 4.00 -7.31
N VAL A 41 16.98 3.88 -5.98
CA VAL A 41 18.22 3.60 -5.23
C VAL A 41 18.78 2.24 -5.60
N LYS A 42 17.92 1.23 -5.74
CA LYS A 42 18.30 -0.12 -6.18
C LYS A 42 18.91 -0.10 -7.59
N ASP A 43 18.25 0.57 -8.54
CA ASP A 43 18.75 0.71 -9.92
C ASP A 43 20.14 1.37 -9.95
N PHE A 44 20.32 2.46 -9.19
CA PHE A 44 21.61 3.14 -9.10
C PHE A 44 22.72 2.25 -8.53
N LYS A 45 22.42 1.52 -7.45
CA LYS A 45 23.36 0.59 -6.81
C LYS A 45 23.72 -0.58 -7.70
N GLN A 46 22.76 -1.08 -8.47
CA GLN A 46 22.96 -2.18 -9.41
C GLN A 46 23.78 -1.74 -10.62
N CYS A 47 23.40 -0.63 -11.23
CA CYS A 47 24.06 -0.07 -12.39
C CYS A 47 23.68 1.41 -12.58
N PRO A 48 24.63 2.36 -12.42
CA PRO A 48 24.35 3.78 -12.65
C PRO A 48 23.80 4.10 -14.05
N LEU A 49 24.17 3.31 -15.06
CA LEU A 49 23.67 3.47 -16.42
C LEU A 49 22.20 3.06 -16.53
N LEU A 50 21.79 1.97 -15.85
CA LEU A 50 20.40 1.56 -15.75
C LEU A 50 19.56 2.65 -15.07
N PHE A 51 20.05 3.20 -13.96
CA PHE A 51 19.41 4.34 -13.31
C PHE A 51 19.26 5.54 -14.24
N ARG A 52 20.29 5.85 -15.04
CA ARG A 52 20.23 6.93 -16.02
C ARG A 52 19.10 6.67 -17.02
N PHE A 53 19.08 5.51 -17.66
CA PHE A 53 18.07 5.17 -18.66
C PHE A 53 16.66 5.24 -18.10
N ARG A 54 16.42 4.66 -16.92
CA ARG A 54 15.08 4.61 -16.29
C ARG A 54 14.65 5.93 -15.68
N CYS A 55 15.56 6.65 -15.03
CA CYS A 55 15.20 7.77 -14.16
C CYS A 55 15.50 9.14 -14.76
N VAL A 56 16.52 9.26 -15.62
CA VAL A 56 16.95 10.52 -16.25
C VAL A 56 16.41 10.59 -17.68
N ASP A 57 16.80 9.62 -18.51
CA ASP A 57 16.42 9.56 -19.94
C ASP A 57 14.96 9.07 -20.09
N ARG A 58 14.43 8.35 -19.09
CA ARG A 58 13.05 7.84 -19.02
C ARG A 58 12.67 6.98 -20.21
N LEU A 59 13.56 6.10 -20.58
CA LEU A 59 13.27 5.12 -21.61
C LEU A 59 12.16 4.20 -21.11
N GLU A 60 11.13 4.03 -21.92
CA GLU A 60 10.03 3.11 -21.61
C GLU A 60 10.55 1.68 -21.69
N GLU A 61 10.36 0.95 -20.60
CA GLU A 61 10.56 -0.49 -20.56
C GLU A 61 9.19 -1.16 -20.53
N PRO A 62 8.96 -2.16 -21.37
CA PRO A 62 7.76 -2.97 -21.25
C PRO A 62 7.75 -3.61 -19.86
N GLY A 63 6.59 -3.58 -19.21
CA GLY A 63 6.39 -4.30 -17.97
C GLY A 63 6.68 -5.79 -18.14
N SER A 64 6.97 -6.49 -17.06
CA SER A 64 7.06 -7.95 -17.07
C SER A 64 5.80 -8.58 -16.52
N LEU A 65 5.49 -9.81 -16.92
CA LEU A 65 4.39 -10.58 -16.33
C LEU A 65 4.51 -10.70 -14.80
N ALA A 66 5.74 -10.74 -14.28
CA ALA A 66 5.98 -10.75 -12.84
C ALA A 66 5.58 -9.42 -12.17
N THR A 67 5.87 -8.28 -12.80
CA THR A 67 5.48 -6.96 -12.30
C THR A 67 3.94 -6.81 -12.30
N HIS A 68 3.29 -7.15 -13.41
CA HIS A 68 1.83 -7.08 -13.51
C HIS A 68 1.13 -7.99 -12.50
N LYS A 69 1.65 -9.22 -12.29
CA LYS A 69 1.13 -10.12 -11.26
C LYS A 69 1.29 -9.53 -9.85
N GLY A 70 2.44 -8.92 -9.57
CA GLY A 70 2.65 -8.20 -8.32
C GLY A 70 1.59 -7.12 -8.10
N THR A 71 1.35 -6.28 -9.10
CA THR A 71 0.34 -5.21 -9.02
C THR A 71 -1.06 -5.76 -8.73
N VAL A 72 -1.48 -6.82 -9.43
CA VAL A 72 -2.80 -7.42 -9.22
C VAL A 72 -2.94 -8.03 -7.82
N VAL A 73 -1.91 -8.76 -7.35
CA VAL A 73 -1.94 -9.35 -6.00
C VAL A 73 -1.93 -8.27 -4.92
N HIS A 74 -1.15 -7.19 -5.07
CA HIS A 74 -1.15 -6.06 -4.12
C HIS A 74 -2.55 -5.43 -4.02
N ALA A 75 -3.22 -5.20 -5.16
CA ALA A 75 -4.58 -4.65 -5.17
C ALA A 75 -5.57 -5.57 -4.42
N VAL A 76 -5.49 -6.89 -4.63
CA VAL A 76 -6.29 -7.85 -3.86
C VAL A 76 -6.03 -7.74 -2.35
N LEU A 77 -4.75 -7.67 -1.94
CA LEU A 77 -4.40 -7.60 -0.52
C LEU A 77 -4.77 -6.25 0.11
N GLU A 78 -4.77 -5.17 -0.67
CA GLU A 78 -5.25 -3.85 -0.26
C GLU A 78 -6.76 -3.88 -0.01
N ASP A 79 -7.55 -4.31 -1.00
CA ASP A 79 -9.01 -4.31 -0.95
C ASP A 79 -9.58 -5.37 0.01
N LEU A 80 -8.80 -6.41 0.33
CA LEU A 80 -9.17 -7.37 1.36
C LEU A 80 -9.49 -6.70 2.70
N PHE A 81 -8.77 -5.63 3.04
CA PHE A 81 -8.98 -4.88 4.29
C PHE A 81 -10.17 -3.92 4.24
N ASP A 82 -10.81 -3.72 3.10
CA ASP A 82 -12.11 -3.03 3.00
C ASP A 82 -13.26 -3.91 3.49
N LEU A 83 -13.05 -5.23 3.51
CA LEU A 83 -14.02 -6.14 4.08
C LEU A 83 -14.05 -6.05 5.60
N PRO A 84 -15.22 -6.28 6.22
CA PRO A 84 -15.30 -6.55 7.65
C PRO A 84 -14.35 -7.66 8.09
N ALA A 85 -13.71 -7.55 9.25
CA ALA A 85 -12.67 -8.47 9.71
C ALA A 85 -13.07 -9.97 9.57
N ALA A 86 -14.30 -10.33 9.93
CA ALA A 86 -14.79 -11.71 9.82
C ALA A 86 -14.84 -12.24 8.37
N GLN A 87 -14.92 -11.35 7.39
CA GLN A 87 -15.00 -11.69 5.96
C GLN A 87 -13.63 -11.73 5.26
N ARG A 88 -12.56 -11.32 5.92
CA ARG A 88 -11.19 -11.33 5.38
C ARG A 88 -10.64 -12.75 5.36
N THR A 89 -11.28 -13.60 4.56
CA THR A 89 -10.91 -15.01 4.41
C THR A 89 -10.07 -15.24 3.17
N GLU A 90 -9.32 -16.36 3.15
CA GLU A 90 -8.58 -16.76 1.94
C GLU A 90 -9.50 -16.90 0.74
N ALA A 91 -10.67 -17.53 0.92
CA ALA A 91 -11.67 -17.69 -0.15
C ALA A 91 -12.15 -16.33 -0.70
N ALA A 92 -12.35 -15.33 0.16
CA ALA A 92 -12.73 -13.99 -0.29
C ALA A 92 -11.60 -13.33 -1.10
N ALA A 93 -10.35 -13.41 -0.64
CA ALA A 93 -9.20 -12.88 -1.36
C ALA A 93 -8.97 -13.60 -2.71
N GLN A 94 -9.12 -14.92 -2.74
CA GLN A 94 -9.05 -15.72 -3.97
C GLN A 94 -10.10 -15.28 -4.99
N ALA A 95 -11.33 -15.03 -4.55
CA ALA A 95 -12.42 -14.57 -5.42
C ALA A 95 -12.21 -13.15 -5.97
N MET A 96 -11.35 -12.33 -5.36
CA MET A 96 -11.01 -10.98 -5.83
C MET A 96 -9.99 -10.99 -6.97
N LEU A 97 -9.20 -12.05 -7.15
CA LEU A 97 -8.09 -12.05 -8.10
C LEU A 97 -8.55 -11.81 -9.53
N GLU A 98 -9.55 -12.55 -9.98
CA GLU A 98 -10.06 -12.44 -11.35
C GLU A 98 -10.65 -11.04 -11.65
N PRO A 99 -11.52 -10.44 -10.81
CA PRO A 99 -11.97 -9.05 -10.99
C PRO A 99 -10.84 -8.05 -11.08
N HIS A 100 -9.82 -8.15 -10.21
CA HIS A 100 -8.65 -7.26 -10.25
C HIS A 100 -7.81 -7.46 -11.51
N TRP A 101 -7.64 -8.70 -11.97
CA TRP A 101 -7.01 -8.97 -13.25
C TRP A 101 -7.77 -8.35 -14.42
N GLN A 102 -9.09 -8.48 -14.47
CA GLN A 102 -9.90 -7.88 -15.53
C GLN A 102 -9.75 -6.36 -15.55
N ALA A 103 -9.88 -5.70 -14.39
CA ALA A 103 -9.68 -4.25 -14.27
C ALA A 103 -8.26 -3.83 -14.68
N HIS A 104 -7.25 -4.60 -14.26
CA HIS A 104 -5.86 -4.33 -14.61
C HIS A 104 -5.62 -4.45 -16.12
N ARG A 105 -6.17 -5.48 -16.76
CA ARG A 105 -6.07 -5.72 -18.20
C ARG A 105 -6.78 -4.63 -19.00
N GLU A 106 -7.94 -4.17 -18.56
CA GLU A 106 -8.65 -3.06 -19.20
C GLU A 106 -7.86 -1.75 -19.13
N ALA A 107 -7.24 -1.48 -17.99
CA ALA A 107 -6.38 -0.29 -17.81
C ALA A 107 -5.04 -0.40 -18.55
N ASN A 108 -4.56 -1.61 -18.82
CA ASN A 108 -3.25 -1.89 -19.43
C ASN A 108 -3.36 -2.95 -20.53
N PRO A 109 -4.01 -2.65 -21.67
CA PRO A 109 -4.25 -3.66 -22.71
C PRO A 109 -3.00 -4.34 -23.25
N ALA A 110 -1.88 -3.61 -23.30
CA ALA A 110 -0.59 -4.13 -23.76
C ALA A 110 -0.02 -5.27 -22.89
N VAL A 111 -0.60 -5.52 -21.68
CA VAL A 111 -0.19 -6.68 -20.88
C VAL A 111 -0.42 -8.01 -21.59
N MET A 112 -1.41 -8.06 -22.47
CA MET A 112 -1.70 -9.27 -23.25
C MET A 112 -0.61 -9.60 -24.27
N ASP A 113 0.14 -8.61 -24.74
CA ASP A 113 1.27 -8.79 -25.67
C ASP A 113 2.49 -9.45 -24.99
N LEU A 114 2.48 -9.54 -23.67
CA LEU A 114 3.53 -10.21 -22.90
C LEU A 114 3.35 -11.74 -22.81
N PHE A 115 2.18 -12.23 -23.20
CA PHE A 115 1.92 -13.67 -23.28
C PHE A 115 2.18 -14.16 -24.70
N ASP A 116 3.00 -15.19 -24.85
CA ASP A 116 3.24 -15.82 -26.14
C ASP A 116 1.95 -16.47 -26.71
N ASP A 117 1.08 -16.94 -25.81
CA ASP A 117 -0.19 -17.58 -26.13
C ASP A 117 -1.24 -17.26 -25.06
N PRO A 118 -2.49 -16.95 -25.44
CA PRO A 118 -3.57 -16.67 -24.48
C PRO A 118 -3.82 -17.76 -23.43
N SER A 119 -3.49 -19.01 -23.72
CA SER A 119 -3.63 -20.13 -22.76
C SER A 119 -2.68 -20.02 -21.57
N GLN A 120 -1.66 -19.14 -21.64
CA GLN A 120 -0.73 -18.89 -20.54
C GLN A 120 -1.33 -18.01 -19.43
N VAL A 121 -2.46 -17.35 -19.69
CA VAL A 121 -3.13 -16.49 -18.70
C VAL A 121 -3.58 -17.29 -17.49
N GLU A 122 -4.18 -18.46 -17.70
CA GLU A 122 -4.66 -19.32 -16.60
C GLU A 122 -3.53 -19.79 -15.69
N PRO A 123 -2.44 -20.39 -16.18
CA PRO A 123 -1.28 -20.73 -15.33
C PRO A 123 -0.66 -19.52 -14.63
N TRP A 124 -0.75 -18.33 -15.21
CA TRP A 124 -0.27 -17.11 -14.60
C TRP A 124 -1.18 -16.65 -13.45
N LEU A 125 -2.50 -16.78 -13.59
CA LEU A 125 -3.46 -16.52 -12.51
C LEU A 125 -3.31 -17.53 -11.37
N GLU A 126 -3.08 -18.82 -11.67
CA GLU A 126 -2.78 -19.84 -10.66
C GLU A 126 -1.57 -19.46 -9.78
N GLN A 127 -0.55 -18.83 -10.36
CA GLN A 127 0.56 -18.31 -9.57
C GLN A 127 0.12 -17.14 -8.66
N GLY A 128 -0.83 -16.31 -9.10
CA GLY A 128 -1.45 -15.27 -8.28
C GLY A 128 -2.20 -15.87 -7.09
N HIS A 129 -3.00 -16.89 -7.34
CA HIS A 129 -3.70 -17.68 -6.31
C HIS A 129 -2.74 -18.27 -5.28
N ALA A 130 -1.62 -18.83 -5.73
CA ALA A 130 -0.60 -19.37 -4.84
C ALA A 130 0.05 -18.29 -3.95
N LEU A 131 0.24 -17.07 -4.47
CA LEU A 131 0.76 -15.95 -3.67
C LEU A 131 -0.23 -15.52 -2.59
N ILE A 132 -1.52 -15.46 -2.91
CA ILE A 132 -2.57 -15.17 -1.93
C ILE A 132 -2.59 -16.26 -0.84
N SER A 133 -2.56 -17.54 -1.21
CA SER A 133 -2.49 -18.64 -0.23
C SER A 133 -1.25 -18.54 0.67
N ASN A 134 -0.09 -18.16 0.10
CA ASN A 134 1.12 -17.95 0.89
C ASN A 134 0.96 -16.81 1.91
N TYR A 135 0.29 -15.72 1.54
CA TYR A 135 -0.02 -14.64 2.47
C TYR A 135 -0.83 -15.15 3.69
N PHE A 136 -1.88 -15.95 3.47
CA PHE A 136 -2.71 -16.51 4.55
C PHE A 136 -1.99 -17.55 5.43
N ARG A 137 -0.86 -18.11 4.97
CA ARG A 137 0.03 -18.91 5.83
C ARG A 137 0.88 -18.08 6.78
N MET A 138 1.13 -16.82 6.44
CA MET A 138 1.98 -15.91 7.23
C MET A 138 1.17 -15.03 8.18
N GLU A 139 -0.07 -14.68 7.81
CA GLU A 139 -0.88 -13.72 8.55
C GLU A 139 -2.35 -14.16 8.68
N LEU A 140 -3.03 -13.59 9.68
CA LEU A 140 -4.45 -13.76 9.93
C LEU A 140 -5.15 -12.40 9.78
N PRO A 141 -5.60 -12.03 8.57
CA PRO A 141 -6.16 -10.69 8.29
C PRO A 141 -7.39 -10.36 9.14
N GLN A 142 -8.12 -11.37 9.61
CA GLN A 142 -9.26 -11.19 10.52
C GLN A 142 -8.89 -10.58 11.88
N ARG A 143 -7.60 -10.64 12.26
CA ARG A 143 -7.07 -10.09 13.52
C ARG A 143 -6.28 -8.81 13.34
N LEU A 144 -6.22 -8.29 12.11
CA LEU A 144 -5.45 -7.11 11.77
C LEU A 144 -6.38 -5.95 11.45
N GLU A 145 -6.03 -4.77 11.95
CA GLU A 145 -6.65 -3.50 11.58
C GLU A 145 -5.54 -2.54 11.17
N PRO A 146 -5.24 -2.45 9.86
CA PRO A 146 -4.25 -1.53 9.35
C PRO A 146 -4.59 -0.08 9.69
N ALA A 147 -3.62 0.66 10.20
CA ALA A 147 -3.77 2.10 10.39
C ALA A 147 -3.77 2.84 9.05
N GLN A 148 -2.98 2.36 8.07
CA GLN A 148 -2.92 2.90 6.72
C GLN A 148 -2.56 1.79 5.73
N ARG A 149 -3.01 1.97 4.46
CA ARG A 149 -2.66 1.14 3.30
C ARG A 149 -2.23 2.06 2.17
N GLU A 150 -1.34 1.59 1.28
CA GLU A 150 -0.76 2.38 0.17
C GLU A 150 -0.33 3.79 0.63
N LEU A 151 0.26 3.86 1.83
CA LEU A 151 0.63 5.12 2.45
C LEU A 151 1.79 5.78 1.70
N PHE A 152 1.52 6.93 1.09
CA PHE A 152 2.61 7.75 0.54
C PHE A 152 3.44 8.36 1.67
N VAL A 153 4.74 8.12 1.64
CA VAL A 153 5.70 8.66 2.61
C VAL A 153 6.76 9.48 1.91
N GLN A 154 7.18 10.56 2.56
CA GLN A 154 8.24 11.43 2.08
C GLN A 154 9.09 11.92 3.25
N ALA A 155 10.39 11.92 3.07
CA ALA A 155 11.34 12.45 4.03
C ALA A 155 12.46 13.22 3.32
N LYS A 156 12.99 14.23 3.98
CA LYS A 156 14.16 14.97 3.51
C LYS A 156 15.33 14.65 4.43
N THR A 157 16.44 14.22 3.84
CA THR A 157 17.69 13.99 4.61
C THR A 157 18.36 15.31 4.98
N ASP A 158 19.31 15.26 5.92
CA ASP A 158 20.10 16.45 6.31
C ASP A 158 20.88 17.02 5.12
N SER A 159 21.32 16.19 4.18
CA SER A 159 21.96 16.61 2.92
C SER A 159 21.00 17.25 1.92
N GLY A 160 19.70 17.36 2.25
CA GLY A 160 18.67 17.95 1.39
C GLY A 160 18.09 17.01 0.35
N LEU A 161 18.48 15.72 0.34
CA LEU A 161 17.94 14.72 -0.56
C LEU A 161 16.52 14.36 -0.15
N LEU A 162 15.61 14.37 -1.13
CA LEU A 162 14.23 13.98 -0.92
C LEU A 162 14.05 12.49 -1.19
N LEU A 163 13.58 11.77 -0.17
CA LEU A 163 13.19 10.36 -0.27
C LEU A 163 11.66 10.28 -0.33
N ARG A 164 11.13 9.35 -1.13
CA ARG A 164 9.70 9.09 -1.20
C ARG A 164 9.43 7.64 -1.54
N GLY A 165 8.28 7.15 -1.11
CA GLY A 165 7.82 5.80 -1.42
C GLY A 165 6.38 5.59 -1.02
N PHE A 166 5.91 4.40 -1.25
CA PHE A 166 4.65 3.91 -0.72
C PHE A 166 4.94 2.79 0.27
N VAL A 167 4.15 2.73 1.31
CA VAL A 167 4.14 1.65 2.30
C VAL A 167 2.86 0.87 2.05
N ASP A 168 2.97 -0.40 1.67
CA ASP A 168 1.80 -1.22 1.30
C ASP A 168 0.82 -1.29 2.49
N ARG A 169 1.34 -1.50 3.72
CA ARG A 169 0.51 -1.47 4.93
C ARG A 169 1.29 -0.97 6.15
N LEU A 170 0.65 -0.12 6.94
CA LEU A 170 1.13 0.33 8.24
C LEU A 170 0.18 -0.15 9.33
N ASP A 171 0.68 -0.95 10.26
CA ASP A 171 -0.05 -1.34 11.45
C ASP A 171 0.45 -0.54 12.66
N VAL A 172 -0.46 -0.11 13.52
CA VAL A 172 -0.13 0.62 14.76
C VAL A 172 -0.79 -0.09 15.93
N ALA A 173 0.01 -0.57 16.86
CA ALA A 173 -0.47 -1.21 18.07
C ALA A 173 -1.00 -0.17 19.09
N PRO A 174 -1.85 -0.58 20.05
CA PRO A 174 -2.38 0.34 21.08
C PRO A 174 -1.30 1.04 21.92
N ASN A 175 -0.11 0.45 22.06
CA ASN A 175 1.04 1.03 22.75
C ASN A 175 1.86 1.98 21.87
N GLY A 176 1.42 2.27 20.63
CA GLY A 176 2.12 3.12 19.68
C GLY A 176 3.23 2.44 18.89
N ALA A 177 3.50 1.15 19.09
CA ALA A 177 4.45 0.41 18.25
C ALA A 177 3.94 0.31 16.81
N MET A 178 4.82 0.54 15.85
CA MET A 178 4.50 0.54 14.43
C MET A 178 5.14 -0.65 13.72
N ARG A 179 4.39 -1.27 12.78
CA ARG A 179 4.89 -2.28 11.87
C ARG A 179 4.66 -1.82 10.43
N VAL A 180 5.74 -1.67 9.68
CA VAL A 180 5.71 -1.43 8.24
C VAL A 180 5.74 -2.78 7.54
N VAL A 181 4.77 -3.01 6.67
CA VAL A 181 4.65 -4.23 5.86
C VAL A 181 4.80 -3.87 4.41
N ASP A 182 5.59 -4.67 3.69
CA ASP A 182 5.84 -4.55 2.27
C ASP A 182 5.65 -5.95 1.66
N TYR A 183 4.67 -6.08 0.78
CA TYR A 183 4.32 -7.36 0.15
C TYR A 183 5.30 -7.69 -0.96
N LYS A 184 5.91 -8.87 -0.88
CA LYS A 184 6.85 -9.35 -1.88
C LYS A 184 6.27 -10.55 -2.64
N THR A 185 6.07 -10.36 -3.93
CA THR A 185 5.54 -11.38 -4.86
C THR A 185 6.63 -12.08 -5.67
N GLY A 186 7.89 -11.65 -5.51
CA GLY A 186 9.07 -12.25 -6.15
C GLY A 186 9.68 -13.37 -5.31
N LYS A 187 10.75 -13.99 -5.85
CA LYS A 187 11.55 -14.96 -5.08
C LYS A 187 12.22 -14.27 -3.90
N ALA A 188 12.23 -14.95 -2.74
CA ALA A 188 13.04 -14.51 -1.62
C ALA A 188 14.52 -14.46 -2.05
N PRO A 189 15.27 -13.43 -1.63
CA PRO A 189 16.72 -13.44 -1.84
C PRO A 189 17.34 -14.65 -1.11
N ALA A 190 18.31 -15.29 -1.78
CA ALA A 190 19.06 -16.40 -1.22
C ALA A 190 20.00 -15.89 -0.11
#